data_e74169267cadbe764c3dda663eaf749b
#
_entry.id   e74169267cadbe764c3dda663eaf749b
#
_cell.length_a   1.000
_cell.length_b   1.000
_cell.length_c   1.000
_cell.angle_alpha   90.00
_cell.angle_beta   90.00
_cell.angle_gamma   90.00
#
_symmetry.space_group_name_H-M   'P 1'
#
loop_
_entity.id
_entity.type
_entity.pdbx_description
1 polymer ?
#
loop_
_entity_poly.entity_id
_entity_poly.type
_entity_poly.pdbx_seq_one_letter_code
_entity_poly.pdbx_strand_id
1 'polypeptide(L)'
;MNAHTTGQGARPDAASTVGAATPSACWLREPDGDDVNTIQAWLAQPAISQWFDFGLGRQQLSTLALHLMLHSQRHHIRMFGRTGHALASGLVAVSDVTHAFGTGPFWVLRDRSRPTYPGMTCDASSRVLHDTFTRYGLHCITAWAVQDNVRSQRLLERIGFRRIGLQRACHLMGGELFGRILYDLTPEDLADKGSRP
;
A
#
# COMPACT_ATOMS: atom_id res chain seq x y z
N MET A 1 -23.44 53.34 -54.02
CA MET A 1 -22.06 53.60 -53.70
C MET A 1 -21.74 52.71 -52.48
N ASN A 2 -20.87 51.81 -52.62
CA ASN A 2 -20.36 50.68 -51.91
C ASN A 2 -20.60 50.54 -50.40
N ALA A 3 -21.34 49.51 -50.04
CA ALA A 3 -21.40 48.91 -48.72
C ALA A 3 -20.27 47.84 -48.59
N HIS A 4 -19.44 47.96 -47.60
CA HIS A 4 -18.51 46.90 -47.19
C HIS A 4 -19.07 46.14 -45.98
N THR A 5 -19.42 44.90 -46.22
CA THR A 5 -19.82 43.93 -45.18
C THR A 5 -18.58 43.22 -44.68
N THR A 6 -18.26 43.41 -43.40
CA THR A 6 -17.18 42.68 -42.73
C THR A 6 -17.77 41.43 -42.10
N GLY A 7 -17.38 40.27 -42.62
CA GLY A 7 -17.70 38.94 -42.04
C GLY A 7 -16.88 38.67 -40.80
N GLN A 8 -17.58 38.35 -39.72
CA GLN A 8 -17.02 37.93 -38.43
C GLN A 8 -16.88 36.40 -38.42
N GLY A 9 -15.66 35.92 -38.57
CA GLY A 9 -15.34 34.50 -38.48
C GLY A 9 -15.41 34.03 -37.03
N ALA A 10 -16.34 33.15 -36.72
CA ALA A 10 -16.40 32.44 -35.47
C ALA A 10 -15.26 31.43 -35.38
N ARG A 11 -14.46 31.50 -34.30
CA ARG A 11 -13.48 30.47 -33.95
C ARG A 11 -14.21 29.28 -33.35
N PRO A 12 -13.87 28.02 -33.69
CA PRO A 12 -14.42 26.86 -33.01
C PRO A 12 -13.78 26.74 -31.63
N ASP A 13 -14.61 26.58 -30.62
CA ASP A 13 -14.22 26.24 -29.24
C ASP A 13 -13.35 24.99 -29.19
N ALA A 14 -12.17 25.14 -28.65
CA ALA A 14 -11.31 23.99 -28.31
C ALA A 14 -11.97 23.21 -27.17
N ALA A 15 -12.63 22.12 -27.51
CA ALA A 15 -13.09 21.12 -26.52
C ALA A 15 -11.92 20.64 -25.70
N SER A 16 -11.92 20.97 -24.41
CA SER A 16 -11.01 20.44 -23.39
C SER A 16 -11.15 18.91 -23.36
N THR A 17 -10.19 18.24 -23.95
CA THR A 17 -10.05 16.78 -23.81
C THR A 17 -9.62 16.51 -22.39
N VAL A 18 -10.56 16.16 -21.51
CA VAL A 18 -10.27 15.58 -20.20
C VAL A 18 -9.47 14.30 -20.47
N GLY A 19 -8.20 14.33 -20.14
CA GLY A 19 -7.30 13.20 -20.31
C GLY A 19 -7.86 11.99 -19.58
N ALA A 20 -8.26 10.97 -20.33
CA ALA A 20 -8.65 9.69 -19.78
C ALA A 20 -7.46 9.11 -19.01
N ALA A 21 -7.58 8.99 -17.70
CA ALA A 21 -6.56 8.35 -16.87
C ALA A 21 -6.26 6.96 -17.43
N THR A 22 -5.00 6.69 -17.75
CA THR A 22 -4.57 5.37 -18.21
C THR A 22 -4.99 4.34 -17.17
N PRO A 23 -5.72 3.25 -17.55
CA PRO A 23 -6.17 2.26 -16.59
C PRO A 23 -4.97 1.72 -15.81
N SER A 24 -5.05 1.73 -14.48
CA SER A 24 -3.99 1.20 -13.64
C SER A 24 -3.71 -0.26 -13.99
N ALA A 25 -2.44 -0.60 -14.18
CA ALA A 25 -2.02 -1.98 -14.46
C ALA A 25 -2.17 -2.90 -13.22
N CYS A 26 -2.59 -2.33 -12.07
CA CYS A 26 -2.84 -3.02 -10.81
C CYS A 26 -4.28 -2.76 -10.35
N TRP A 27 -5.04 -3.82 -10.09
CA TRP A 27 -6.34 -3.72 -9.44
C TRP A 27 -6.20 -3.76 -7.92
N LEU A 28 -7.13 -3.09 -7.22
CA LEU A 28 -7.30 -3.13 -5.77
C LEU A 28 -8.76 -3.51 -5.47
N ARG A 29 -8.98 -4.36 -4.46
CA ARG A 29 -10.31 -4.67 -3.93
C ARG A 29 -10.28 -4.93 -2.43
N GLU A 30 -11.42 -4.89 -1.79
CA GLU A 30 -11.58 -5.38 -0.43
C GLU A 30 -11.36 -6.90 -0.39
N PRO A 31 -10.78 -7.43 0.73
CA PRO A 31 -10.73 -8.87 0.91
C PRO A 31 -12.15 -9.45 1.05
N ASP A 32 -12.33 -10.67 0.58
CA ASP A 32 -13.55 -11.47 0.74
C ASP A 32 -13.29 -12.74 1.58
N GLY A 33 -14.31 -13.58 1.73
CA GLY A 33 -14.22 -14.79 2.55
C GLY A 33 -13.19 -15.80 2.06
N ASP A 34 -12.96 -15.89 0.74
CA ASP A 34 -12.01 -16.83 0.14
C ASP A 34 -10.56 -16.38 0.33
N ASP A 35 -10.33 -15.08 0.50
CA ASP A 35 -9.00 -14.53 0.75
C ASP A 35 -8.41 -14.97 2.08
N VAL A 36 -9.21 -15.32 3.08
CA VAL A 36 -8.74 -15.84 4.38
C VAL A 36 -7.81 -17.03 4.14
N ASN A 37 -8.26 -18.01 3.34
CA ASN A 37 -7.47 -19.20 3.04
C ASN A 37 -6.20 -18.87 2.23
N THR A 38 -6.34 -17.95 1.28
CA THR A 38 -5.21 -17.49 0.46
C THR A 38 -4.14 -16.81 1.31
N ILE A 39 -4.52 -15.87 2.17
CA ILE A 39 -3.59 -15.15 3.05
C ILE A 39 -2.96 -16.10 4.07
N GLN A 40 -3.75 -17.03 4.61
CA GLN A 40 -3.25 -18.05 5.53
C GLN A 40 -2.18 -18.93 4.87
N ALA A 41 -2.42 -19.38 3.63
CA ALA A 41 -1.44 -20.14 2.86
C ALA A 41 -0.15 -19.35 2.59
N TRP A 42 -0.24 -18.04 2.39
CA TRP A 42 0.94 -17.18 2.27
C TRP A 42 1.71 -17.09 3.60
N LEU A 43 1.01 -16.84 4.70
CA LEU A 43 1.61 -16.72 6.04
C LEU A 43 2.13 -18.06 6.58
N ALA A 44 1.66 -19.19 6.07
CA ALA A 44 2.21 -20.51 6.41
C ALA A 44 3.63 -20.73 5.83
N GLN A 45 4.06 -19.93 4.86
CA GLN A 45 5.39 -20.03 4.26
C GLN A 45 6.44 -19.34 5.15
N PRO A 46 7.44 -20.06 5.70
CA PRO A 46 8.47 -19.44 6.56
C PRO A 46 9.22 -18.30 5.87
N ALA A 47 9.45 -18.41 4.55
CA ALA A 47 10.08 -17.35 3.74
C ALA A 47 9.28 -16.03 3.73
N ILE A 48 8.00 -16.06 4.08
CA ILE A 48 7.11 -14.90 4.19
C ILE A 48 6.93 -14.55 5.67
N SER A 49 6.44 -15.50 6.50
CA SER A 49 6.02 -15.22 7.88
C SER A 49 7.16 -14.74 8.77
N GLN A 50 8.38 -15.18 8.55
CA GLN A 50 9.56 -14.76 9.35
C GLN A 50 9.76 -13.23 9.39
N TRP A 51 9.20 -12.48 8.45
CA TRP A 51 9.33 -11.01 8.37
C TRP A 51 8.24 -10.25 9.11
N PHE A 52 7.26 -10.97 9.72
CA PHE A 52 6.12 -10.37 10.39
C PHE A 52 6.18 -10.53 11.90
N ASP A 53 5.49 -9.61 12.59
CA ASP A 53 5.12 -9.73 14.00
C ASP A 53 3.72 -9.11 14.15
N PHE A 54 2.73 -9.96 14.32
CA PHE A 54 1.35 -9.58 14.56
C PHE A 54 1.07 -9.32 16.06
N GLY A 55 2.11 -9.01 16.81
CA GLY A 55 2.09 -8.78 18.24
C GLY A 55 2.58 -9.98 19.05
N LEU A 56 3.35 -9.69 20.10
CA LEU A 56 3.94 -10.66 21.01
C LEU A 56 4.82 -11.72 20.32
N GLY A 57 5.51 -11.34 19.24
CA GLY A 57 6.39 -12.23 18.48
C GLY A 57 5.65 -13.24 17.59
N ARG A 58 4.33 -13.10 17.39
CA ARG A 58 3.56 -13.98 16.51
C ARG A 58 3.81 -13.65 15.05
N GLN A 59 4.41 -14.57 14.32
CA GLN A 59 4.70 -14.45 12.90
C GLN A 59 3.58 -14.99 11.99
N GLN A 60 2.58 -15.65 12.59
CA GLN A 60 1.41 -16.19 11.89
C GLN A 60 0.13 -15.83 12.65
N LEU A 61 -0.98 -15.84 11.95
CA LEU A 61 -2.31 -15.67 12.50
C LEU A 61 -3.13 -16.93 12.33
N SER A 62 -3.96 -17.27 13.33
CA SER A 62 -4.96 -18.32 13.16
C SER A 62 -6.02 -17.88 12.15
N THR A 63 -6.72 -18.84 11.55
CA THR A 63 -7.82 -18.57 10.60
C THR A 63 -8.86 -17.62 11.21
N LEU A 64 -9.24 -17.85 12.48
CA LEU A 64 -10.18 -16.98 13.19
C LEU A 64 -9.65 -15.56 13.38
N ALA A 65 -8.39 -15.41 13.82
CA ALA A 65 -7.78 -14.10 14.02
C ALA A 65 -7.68 -13.32 12.68
N LEU A 66 -7.33 -14.02 11.61
CA LEU A 66 -7.27 -13.44 10.27
C LEU A 66 -8.66 -13.02 9.77
N HIS A 67 -9.66 -13.89 9.94
CA HIS A 67 -11.05 -13.58 9.59
C HIS A 67 -11.54 -12.33 10.34
N LEU A 68 -11.35 -12.26 11.66
CA LEU A 68 -11.71 -11.10 12.46
C LEU A 68 -10.98 -9.82 12.01
N MET A 69 -9.70 -9.92 11.67
CA MET A 69 -8.92 -8.78 11.19
C MET A 69 -9.43 -8.26 9.85
N LEU A 70 -9.71 -9.14 8.88
CA LEU A 70 -10.17 -8.76 7.54
C LEU A 70 -11.55 -8.10 7.54
N HIS A 71 -12.42 -8.46 8.50
CA HIS A 71 -13.78 -7.91 8.62
C HIS A 71 -13.88 -6.77 9.65
N SER A 72 -12.78 -6.39 10.29
CA SER A 72 -12.76 -5.31 11.28
C SER A 72 -12.66 -3.94 10.62
N GLN A 73 -13.51 -3.00 11.06
CA GLN A 73 -13.42 -1.59 10.66
C GLN A 73 -12.15 -0.87 11.19
N ARG A 74 -11.38 -1.54 12.07
CA ARG A 74 -10.11 -1.01 12.59
C ARG A 74 -8.96 -1.08 11.59
N HIS A 75 -9.13 -1.79 10.48
CA HIS A 75 -8.06 -2.01 9.53
C HIS A 75 -8.52 -1.62 8.13
N HIS A 76 -7.69 -0.89 7.42
CA HIS A 76 -7.86 -0.62 6.00
C HIS A 76 -6.99 -1.59 5.21
N ILE A 77 -7.61 -2.64 4.66
CA ILE A 77 -6.94 -3.73 3.95
C ILE A 77 -7.43 -3.78 2.51
N ARG A 78 -6.52 -3.93 1.57
CA ARG A 78 -6.82 -4.13 0.15
C ARG A 78 -5.99 -5.28 -0.41
N MET A 79 -6.66 -6.20 -1.09
CA MET A 79 -6.01 -7.15 -1.97
C MET A 79 -5.58 -6.46 -3.25
N PHE A 80 -4.44 -6.86 -3.82
CA PHE A 80 -3.98 -6.32 -5.09
C PHE A 80 -3.50 -7.42 -6.03
N GLY A 81 -3.63 -7.16 -7.34
CA GLY A 81 -3.15 -8.05 -8.38
C GLY A 81 -2.95 -7.33 -9.71
N ARG A 82 -2.34 -8.00 -10.65
CA ARG A 82 -2.12 -7.49 -11.99
C ARG A 82 -3.43 -7.46 -12.76
N THR A 83 -3.75 -6.35 -13.41
CA THR A 83 -4.91 -6.24 -14.31
C THR A 83 -4.85 -7.30 -15.41
N GLY A 84 -5.97 -7.95 -15.69
CA GLY A 84 -6.04 -9.12 -16.57
C GLY A 84 -5.80 -10.48 -15.90
N HIS A 85 -5.46 -10.50 -14.60
CA HIS A 85 -5.31 -11.72 -13.81
C HIS A 85 -6.29 -11.68 -12.61
N ALA A 86 -7.07 -12.74 -12.43
CA ALA A 86 -8.07 -12.81 -11.37
C ALA A 86 -7.45 -13.01 -9.97
N LEU A 87 -6.32 -13.73 -9.90
CA LEU A 87 -5.70 -14.08 -8.63
C LEU A 87 -4.93 -12.91 -8.03
N ALA A 88 -5.11 -12.70 -6.72
CA ALA A 88 -4.37 -11.71 -5.96
C ALA A 88 -2.87 -12.05 -5.92
N SER A 89 -2.04 -11.02 -6.00
CA SER A 89 -0.58 -11.12 -5.87
C SER A 89 -0.08 -10.71 -4.48
N GLY A 90 -0.97 -10.13 -3.67
CA GLY A 90 -0.65 -9.72 -2.30
C GLY A 90 -1.76 -8.88 -1.68
N LEU A 91 -1.48 -8.37 -0.52
CA LEU A 91 -2.32 -7.40 0.18
C LEU A 91 -1.49 -6.24 0.74
N VAL A 92 -2.13 -5.10 0.90
CA VAL A 92 -1.64 -3.91 1.58
C VAL A 92 -2.58 -3.60 2.73
N ALA A 93 -2.04 -3.25 3.88
CA ALA A 93 -2.82 -2.92 5.05
C ALA A 93 -2.26 -1.73 5.83
N VAL A 94 -3.17 -0.92 6.36
CA VAL A 94 -2.91 -0.02 7.49
C VAL A 94 -3.83 -0.47 8.61
N SER A 95 -3.24 -0.85 9.73
CA SER A 95 -3.98 -1.30 10.91
C SER A 95 -4.31 -0.14 11.84
N ASP A 96 -5.28 -0.36 12.73
CA ASP A 96 -5.69 0.60 13.76
C ASP A 96 -6.04 2.01 13.25
N VAL A 97 -6.66 2.09 12.06
CA VAL A 97 -7.04 3.36 11.40
C VAL A 97 -8.02 4.22 12.21
N THR A 98 -8.61 3.66 13.28
CA THR A 98 -9.49 4.36 14.22
C THR A 98 -8.77 4.78 15.49
N HIS A 99 -7.42 4.74 15.52
CA HIS A 99 -6.62 5.10 16.68
C HIS A 99 -6.83 6.58 17.06
N ALA A 100 -7.04 6.87 18.35
CA ALA A 100 -7.40 8.20 18.84
C ALA A 100 -6.38 9.30 18.50
N PHE A 101 -5.11 8.95 18.29
CA PHE A 101 -4.05 9.89 17.89
C PHE A 101 -3.83 9.96 16.38
N GLY A 102 -4.73 9.38 15.57
CA GLY A 102 -4.61 9.43 14.12
C GLY A 102 -3.35 8.77 13.58
N THR A 103 -2.94 7.63 14.16
CA THR A 103 -1.76 6.86 13.72
C THR A 103 -2.14 5.42 13.43
N GLY A 104 -1.37 4.76 12.54
CA GLY A 104 -1.59 3.34 12.25
C GLY A 104 -0.35 2.70 11.64
N PRO A 105 -0.07 1.41 11.93
CA PRO A 105 1.03 0.68 11.31
C PRO A 105 0.66 0.17 9.91
N PHE A 106 1.54 0.45 8.95
CA PHE A 106 1.50 -0.10 7.59
C PHE A 106 2.23 -1.43 7.52
N TRP A 107 1.68 -2.35 6.75
CA TRP A 107 2.34 -3.57 6.35
C TRP A 107 1.85 -4.06 5.00
N VAL A 108 2.68 -4.86 4.33
CA VAL A 108 2.38 -5.41 3.02
C VAL A 108 2.85 -6.85 2.95
N LEU A 109 2.02 -7.70 2.37
CA LEU A 109 2.32 -9.10 2.11
C LEU A 109 2.23 -9.35 0.61
N ARG A 110 3.18 -10.09 0.07
CA ARG A 110 3.22 -10.43 -1.35
C ARG A 110 3.55 -11.90 -1.58
N ASP A 111 2.74 -12.55 -2.40
CA ASP A 111 3.07 -13.84 -3.00
C ASP A 111 3.99 -13.64 -4.21
N ARG A 112 5.21 -14.14 -4.12
CA ARG A 112 6.23 -14.00 -5.16
C ARG A 112 6.01 -14.92 -6.36
N SER A 113 5.16 -15.94 -6.24
CA SER A 113 4.82 -16.86 -7.32
C SER A 113 3.81 -16.26 -8.31
N ARG A 114 3.14 -15.16 -7.94
CA ARG A 114 2.07 -14.55 -8.74
C ARG A 114 2.60 -13.56 -9.77
N PRO A 115 1.88 -13.40 -10.90
CA PRO A 115 2.23 -12.44 -11.96
C PRO A 115 2.31 -11.00 -11.43
N THR A 116 3.37 -10.31 -11.79
CA THR A 116 3.62 -8.93 -11.38
C THR A 116 4.32 -8.15 -12.47
N TYR A 117 4.42 -6.84 -12.29
CA TYR A 117 5.29 -5.96 -13.06
C TYR A 117 6.19 -5.15 -12.09
N PRO A 118 7.32 -4.62 -12.57
CA PRO A 118 8.19 -3.78 -11.75
C PRO A 118 7.42 -2.58 -11.17
N GLY A 119 7.45 -2.41 -9.85
CA GLY A 119 6.76 -1.31 -9.17
C GLY A 119 5.33 -1.59 -8.71
N MET A 120 4.68 -2.70 -9.10
CA MET A 120 3.28 -2.99 -8.77
C MET A 120 2.97 -2.88 -7.27
N THR A 121 3.83 -3.44 -6.41
CA THR A 121 3.62 -3.35 -4.94
C THR A 121 3.74 -1.91 -4.45
N CYS A 122 4.64 -1.10 -5.03
CA CYS A 122 4.76 0.31 -4.70
C CYS A 122 3.51 1.09 -5.13
N ASP A 123 3.01 0.86 -6.35
CA ASP A 123 1.79 1.46 -6.87
C ASP A 123 0.58 1.12 -5.99
N ALA A 124 0.36 -0.16 -5.71
CA ALA A 124 -0.72 -0.61 -4.84
C ALA A 124 -0.63 0.03 -3.45
N SER A 125 0.58 0.06 -2.85
CA SER A 125 0.80 0.64 -1.52
C SER A 125 0.54 2.14 -1.51
N SER A 126 1.04 2.90 -2.47
CA SER A 126 0.85 4.35 -2.54
C SER A 126 -0.63 4.72 -2.66
N ARG A 127 -1.40 3.98 -3.48
CA ARG A 127 -2.84 4.19 -3.63
C ARG A 127 -3.61 3.90 -2.34
N VAL A 128 -3.28 2.79 -1.65
CA VAL A 128 -3.92 2.46 -0.36
C VAL A 128 -3.57 3.48 0.71
N LEU A 129 -2.32 3.93 0.78
CA LEU A 129 -1.89 4.94 1.75
C LEU A 129 -2.58 6.28 1.51
N HIS A 130 -2.68 6.71 0.25
CA HIS A 130 -3.42 7.93 -0.12
C HIS A 130 -4.90 7.85 0.30
N ASP A 131 -5.57 6.72 -0.02
CA ASP A 131 -6.96 6.49 0.40
C ASP A 131 -7.09 6.45 1.92
N THR A 132 -6.12 5.86 2.63
CA THR A 132 -6.11 5.80 4.09
C THR A 132 -6.01 7.18 4.72
N PHE A 133 -5.07 8.01 4.28
CA PHE A 133 -4.94 9.39 4.79
C PHE A 133 -6.21 10.20 4.52
N THR A 134 -6.75 10.13 3.30
CA THR A 134 -7.94 10.88 2.92
C THR A 134 -9.19 10.42 3.68
N ARG A 135 -9.37 9.10 3.83
CA ARG A 135 -10.60 8.52 4.37
C ARG A 135 -10.66 8.55 5.89
N TYR A 136 -9.53 8.34 6.56
CA TYR A 136 -9.49 8.20 8.02
C TYR A 136 -8.86 9.41 8.73
N GLY A 137 -8.30 10.36 7.98
CA GLY A 137 -7.69 11.56 8.57
C GLY A 137 -6.48 11.28 9.44
N LEU A 138 -5.71 10.23 9.13
CA LEU A 138 -4.51 9.92 9.90
C LEU A 138 -3.45 11.04 9.72
N HIS A 139 -2.67 11.27 10.77
CA HIS A 139 -1.57 12.25 10.77
C HIS A 139 -0.23 11.59 10.45
N CYS A 140 -0.08 10.31 10.83
CA CYS A 140 1.16 9.58 10.65
C CYS A 140 0.88 8.09 10.45
N ILE A 141 1.55 7.48 9.49
CA ILE A 141 1.56 6.03 9.30
C ILE A 141 2.95 5.53 9.60
N THR A 142 3.06 4.57 10.53
CA THR A 142 4.33 3.96 10.89
C THR A 142 4.57 2.67 10.12
N ALA A 143 5.83 2.29 9.95
CA ALA A 143 6.21 1.00 9.41
C ALA A 143 7.55 0.53 10.01
N TRP A 144 7.84 -0.75 9.85
CA TRP A 144 9.16 -1.26 10.16
C TRP A 144 9.56 -2.36 9.18
N ALA A 145 10.85 -2.57 9.03
CA ALA A 145 11.40 -3.71 8.31
C ALA A 145 12.55 -4.30 9.12
N VAL A 146 12.66 -5.63 9.14
CA VAL A 146 13.85 -6.28 9.71
C VAL A 146 15.09 -5.77 8.97
N GLN A 147 16.18 -5.53 9.69
CA GLN A 147 17.39 -4.91 9.12
C GLN A 147 17.96 -5.65 7.92
N ASP A 148 17.74 -6.95 7.83
CA ASP A 148 18.20 -7.80 6.72
C ASP A 148 17.18 -7.87 5.57
N ASN A 149 15.96 -7.36 5.77
CA ASN A 149 14.95 -7.27 4.73
C ASN A 149 15.13 -6.03 3.84
N VAL A 150 16.26 -5.96 3.14
CA VAL A 150 16.62 -4.85 2.25
C VAL A 150 15.52 -4.55 1.20
N ARG A 151 14.78 -5.59 0.78
CA ARG A 151 13.68 -5.41 -0.18
C ARG A 151 12.53 -4.58 0.40
N SER A 152 12.11 -4.87 1.63
CA SER A 152 11.07 -4.09 2.31
C SER A 152 11.55 -2.67 2.60
N GLN A 153 12.80 -2.48 3.01
CA GLN A 153 13.38 -1.16 3.22
C GLN A 153 13.30 -0.32 1.94
N ARG A 154 13.78 -0.86 0.80
CA ARG A 154 13.71 -0.18 -0.50
C ARG A 154 12.27 0.11 -0.95
N LEU A 155 11.32 -0.75 -0.61
CA LEU A 155 9.90 -0.51 -0.90
C LEU A 155 9.40 0.68 -0.09
N LEU A 156 9.63 0.70 1.23
CA LEU A 156 9.20 1.79 2.11
C LEU A 156 9.80 3.13 1.67
N GLU A 157 11.10 3.19 1.43
CA GLU A 157 11.80 4.40 0.97
C GLU A 157 11.26 4.86 -0.42
N ARG A 158 10.97 3.92 -1.32
CA ARG A 158 10.39 4.24 -2.62
C ARG A 158 8.97 4.78 -2.51
N ILE A 159 8.16 4.32 -1.57
CA ILE A 159 6.83 4.88 -1.28
C ILE A 159 6.93 6.29 -0.72
N GLY A 160 7.94 6.60 0.09
CA GLY A 160 8.13 7.90 0.71
C GLY A 160 8.34 7.86 2.20
N PHE A 161 8.30 6.67 2.79
CA PHE A 161 8.60 6.53 4.21
C PHE A 161 9.99 7.04 4.53
N ARG A 162 10.12 7.79 5.63
CA ARG A 162 11.38 8.26 6.18
C ARG A 162 11.87 7.32 7.27
N ARG A 163 13.15 6.98 7.22
CA ARG A 163 13.79 6.22 8.28
C ARG A 163 13.97 7.09 9.54
N ILE A 164 13.43 6.62 10.67
CA ILE A 164 13.46 7.35 11.94
C ILE A 164 14.36 6.69 12.99
N GLY A 165 14.75 5.42 12.82
CA GLY A 165 15.61 4.77 13.79
C GLY A 165 15.87 3.30 13.57
N LEU A 166 16.60 2.72 14.53
CA LEU A 166 16.86 1.28 14.63
C LEU A 166 16.48 0.80 16.02
N GLN A 167 15.56 -0.14 16.10
CA GLN A 167 15.28 -0.93 17.29
C GLN A 167 16.13 -2.21 17.25
N ARG A 168 17.05 -2.34 18.21
CA ARG A 168 18.03 -3.44 18.22
C ARG A 168 17.46 -4.71 18.87
N ALA A 169 17.87 -5.90 18.38
CA ALA A 169 17.60 -7.22 18.98
C ALA A 169 16.13 -7.43 19.39
N CYS A 170 15.20 -7.12 18.50
CA CYS A 170 13.77 -7.13 18.78
C CYS A 170 12.95 -8.02 17.84
N HIS A 171 13.60 -8.76 16.94
CA HIS A 171 12.95 -9.65 15.99
C HIS A 171 13.67 -10.98 15.92
N LEU A 172 12.99 -12.06 16.32
CA LEU A 172 13.57 -13.40 16.31
C LEU A 172 13.31 -14.04 14.93
N MET A 173 14.37 -14.53 14.30
CA MET A 173 14.30 -15.18 13.00
C MET A 173 15.39 -16.27 12.92
N GLY A 174 14.99 -17.52 12.67
CA GLY A 174 15.93 -18.64 12.60
C GLY A 174 16.70 -18.91 13.90
N GLY A 175 16.19 -18.48 15.05
CA GLY A 175 16.87 -18.59 16.36
C GLY A 175 17.82 -17.44 16.69
N GLU A 176 17.97 -16.46 15.78
CA GLU A 176 18.83 -15.29 15.97
C GLU A 176 18.01 -13.99 16.14
N LEU A 177 18.54 -13.04 16.89
CA LEU A 177 17.90 -11.75 17.12
C LEU A 177 18.42 -10.70 16.14
N PHE A 178 17.48 -10.10 15.41
CA PHE A 178 17.70 -9.02 14.45
C PHE A 178 17.13 -7.70 14.96
N GLY A 179 17.62 -6.60 14.41
CA GLY A 179 17.02 -5.27 14.58
C GLY A 179 15.90 -5.02 13.60
N ARG A 180 15.06 -4.01 13.92
CA ARG A 180 14.06 -3.43 13.01
C ARG A 180 14.43 -2.00 12.68
N ILE A 181 14.48 -1.68 11.41
CA ILE A 181 14.54 -0.29 10.94
C ILE A 181 13.12 0.26 11.04
N LEU A 182 12.97 1.39 11.72
CA LEU A 182 11.70 2.07 11.96
C LEU A 182 11.52 3.20 10.94
N TYR A 183 10.28 3.38 10.50
CA TYR A 183 9.89 4.34 9.49
C TYR A 183 8.60 5.04 9.89
N ASP A 184 8.42 6.26 9.41
CA ASP A 184 7.14 6.98 9.42
C ASP A 184 6.84 7.57 8.03
N LEU A 185 5.59 7.97 7.85
CA LEU A 185 5.07 8.63 6.65
C LEU A 185 3.98 9.59 7.07
N THR A 186 4.08 10.86 6.65
CA THR A 186 3.02 11.85 6.78
C THR A 186 2.31 12.08 5.43
N PRO A 187 1.14 12.74 5.40
CA PRO A 187 0.48 13.12 4.15
C PRO A 187 1.37 13.94 3.21
N GLU A 188 2.21 14.84 3.77
CA GLU A 188 3.14 15.70 3.01
C GLU A 188 4.22 14.88 2.30
N ASP A 189 4.80 13.87 2.98
CA ASP A 189 5.82 13.01 2.40
C ASP A 189 5.29 12.21 1.20
N LEU A 190 4.01 11.82 1.25
CA LEU A 190 3.36 11.10 0.15
C LEU A 190 3.06 12.04 -1.03
N ALA A 191 2.68 13.30 -0.76
CA ALA A 191 2.39 14.32 -1.78
C ALA A 191 3.64 14.74 -2.55
N ASP A 192 4.78 14.92 -1.88
CA ASP A 192 6.06 15.33 -2.47
C ASP A 192 6.54 14.37 -3.56
N LYS A 193 6.21 13.08 -3.46
CA LYS A 193 6.57 12.08 -4.49
C LYS A 193 5.69 12.12 -5.73
N GLY A 194 4.46 12.58 -5.62
CA GLY A 194 3.59 12.82 -6.77
C GLY A 194 4.02 14.01 -7.63
N SER A 195 4.86 14.89 -7.09
CA SER A 195 5.29 16.16 -7.71
C SER A 195 6.71 16.11 -8.31
N ARG A 196 7.44 15.00 -8.15
CA ARG A 196 8.77 14.83 -8.78
C ARG A 196 8.62 14.13 -10.13
N PRO A 197 9.05 14.80 -11.23
CA PRO A 197 9.02 14.26 -12.59
C PRO A 197 9.91 13.02 -12.76
#